data_2e644d6748ca8b6d73d3d850e10abb98
#
_entry.id   2e644d6748ca8b6d73d3d850e10abb98
#
_cell.length_a   1.000
_cell.length_b   1.000
_cell.length_c   1.000
_cell.angle_alpha   90.00
_cell.angle_beta   90.00
_cell.angle_gamma   90.00
#
_symmetry.space_group_name_H-M   'P 1'
#
loop_
_entity.id
_entity.type
_entity.pdbx_description
1 polymer ?
#
loop_
_entity_poly.entity_id
_entity_poly.type
_entity_poly.pdbx_seq_one_letter_code
_entity_poly.pdbx_strand_id
1 'polypeptide(L)'
;MYQEDQFRTFNIWRDSDIIHIFLTCPPKKYEQFSKTIKYVKGILGLNFDIDYDGNQIYFTLDDFNEYKEFKEYFYRYLCCFAKENKK
;
A
#
# COMPACT_ATOMS: atom_id res chain seq x y z
N MET A 1 -19.33 -3.83 -4.45
CA MET A 1 -18.75 -3.59 -4.96
C MET A 1 -18.09 -2.63 -4.81
N TYR A 2 -17.13 -2.57 -4.67
CA TYR A 2 -16.55 -1.59 -4.54
C TYR A 2 -15.53 -1.43 -5.43
N GLN A 3 -15.17 -0.40 -5.60
CA GLN A 3 -14.24 0.00 -6.48
C GLN A 3 -12.95 -0.53 -6.22
N GLU A 4 -12.57 -0.69 -5.04
CA GLU A 4 -11.29 -1.20 -4.77
C GLU A 4 -11.13 -2.53 -5.28
N ASP A 5 -12.18 -3.28 -5.35
CA ASP A 5 -12.09 -4.61 -5.85
C ASP A 5 -11.69 -4.66 -7.30
N GLN A 6 -11.97 -3.61 -8.01
CA GLN A 6 -11.61 -3.58 -9.40
C GLN A 6 -10.13 -3.59 -9.59
N PHE A 7 -9.42 -2.88 -8.73
CA PHE A 7 -7.99 -2.77 -8.89
C PHE A 7 -7.27 -3.93 -8.29
N ARG A 8 -7.89 -4.61 -7.34
CA ARG A 8 -7.25 -5.72 -6.67
C ARG A 8 -5.86 -5.39 -6.21
N THR A 9 -5.68 -4.15 -5.80
CA THR A 9 -4.38 -3.72 -5.35
C THR A 9 -4.06 -4.23 -3.97
N PHE A 10 -5.04 -4.15 -3.08
CA PHE A 10 -4.84 -4.59 -1.71
C PHE A 10 -5.50 -5.93 -1.47
N ASN A 11 -4.69 -6.88 -0.98
CA ASN A 11 -5.20 -8.16 -0.56
C ASN A 11 -4.81 -8.31 0.88
N ILE A 12 -5.75 -8.48 1.78
CA ILE A 12 -5.39 -8.58 3.17
C ILE A 12 -5.81 -9.91 3.76
N TRP A 13 -5.07 -10.31 4.76
CA TRP A 13 -5.37 -11.55 5.47
C TRP A 13 -5.13 -11.27 6.94
N ARG A 14 -6.13 -11.52 7.77
CA ARG A 14 -6.02 -11.26 9.19
C ARG A 14 -5.67 -12.51 9.94
N ASP A 15 -4.69 -12.38 10.83
CA ASP A 15 -4.26 -13.51 11.62
C ASP A 15 -4.13 -12.99 13.05
N SER A 16 -5.08 -13.34 13.89
CA SER A 16 -5.15 -12.80 15.24
C SER A 16 -5.27 -11.29 15.15
N ASP A 17 -4.28 -10.60 15.67
CA ASP A 17 -4.31 -9.15 15.66
C ASP A 17 -3.48 -8.57 14.53
N ILE A 18 -2.86 -9.41 13.74
CA ILE A 18 -1.98 -8.92 12.71
C ILE A 18 -2.67 -8.93 11.37
N ILE A 19 -2.54 -7.86 10.63
CA ILE A 19 -3.11 -7.76 9.31
C ILE A 19 -1.98 -7.86 8.30
N HIS A 20 -2.03 -8.90 7.50
CA HIS A 20 -1.03 -9.12 6.46
C HIS A 20 -1.53 -8.46 5.20
N ILE A 21 -0.74 -7.59 4.63
CA ILE A 21 -1.15 -6.81 3.47
C ILE A 21 -0.28 -7.19 2.30
N PHE A 22 -0.93 -7.61 1.23
CA PHE A 22 -0.24 -7.96 0.00
C PHE A 22 -0.69 -6.98 -1.07
N LEU A 23 0.25 -6.19 -1.56
CA LEU A 23 -0.04 -5.21 -2.56
C LEU A 23 0.48 -5.69 -3.89
N THR A 24 -0.41 -5.87 -4.85
CA THR A 24 0.01 -6.26 -6.19
C THR A 24 0.37 -5.02 -6.97
N CYS A 25 1.53 -5.01 -7.52
CA CYS A 25 2.07 -3.82 -8.14
C CYS A 25 2.55 -4.14 -9.55
N PRO A 26 1.99 -3.48 -10.58
CA PRO A 26 2.49 -3.70 -11.93
C PRO A 26 3.94 -3.26 -12.00
N PRO A 27 4.76 -3.94 -12.79
CA PRO A 27 6.17 -3.59 -12.85
C PRO A 27 6.42 -2.15 -13.23
N LYS A 28 5.62 -1.61 -14.11
CA LYS A 28 5.81 -0.23 -14.53
C LYS A 28 5.55 0.76 -13.43
N LYS A 29 4.76 0.40 -12.44
CA LYS A 29 4.41 1.30 -11.37
C LYS A 29 5.10 0.97 -10.06
N TYR A 30 6.09 0.11 -10.14
CA TYR A 30 6.77 -0.32 -8.92
C TYR A 30 7.36 0.85 -8.14
N GLU A 31 8.01 1.75 -8.84
CA GLU A 31 8.62 2.88 -8.18
C GLU A 31 7.57 3.81 -7.59
N GLN A 32 6.50 4.03 -8.33
CA GLN A 32 5.41 4.87 -7.85
C GLN A 32 4.81 4.29 -6.57
N PHE A 33 4.54 3.00 -6.58
CA PHE A 33 3.96 2.33 -5.41
C PHE A 33 4.93 2.39 -4.24
N SER A 34 6.18 2.12 -4.49
CA SER A 34 7.17 2.08 -3.44
C SER A 34 7.31 3.43 -2.76
N LYS A 35 7.38 4.48 -3.55
CA LYS A 35 7.48 5.83 -3.00
C LYS A 35 6.24 6.20 -2.20
N THR A 36 5.07 5.82 -2.71
CA THR A 36 3.84 6.13 -2.01
C THR A 36 3.78 5.43 -0.66
N ILE A 37 4.17 4.16 -0.63
CA ILE A 37 4.15 3.42 0.62
C ILE A 37 5.06 4.05 1.65
N LYS A 38 6.25 4.42 1.23
CA LYS A 38 7.19 5.01 2.17
C LYS A 38 6.70 6.36 2.67
N TYR A 39 6.08 7.11 1.80
CA TYR A 39 5.57 8.42 2.17
C TYR A 39 4.43 8.28 3.19
N VAL A 40 3.49 7.39 2.92
CA VAL A 40 2.37 7.21 3.83
C VAL A 40 2.83 6.62 5.15
N LYS A 41 3.79 5.70 5.09
CA LYS A 41 4.35 5.14 6.30
C LYS A 41 4.91 6.25 7.19
N GLY A 42 5.60 7.19 6.58
CA GLY A 42 6.19 8.29 7.33
C GLY A 42 5.14 9.22 7.90
N ILE A 43 4.13 9.56 7.12
CA ILE A 43 3.10 10.46 7.59
C ILE A 43 2.35 9.88 8.77
N LEU A 44 2.00 8.62 8.69
CA LEU A 44 1.22 7.98 9.74
C LEU A 44 2.08 7.49 10.90
N GLY A 45 3.37 7.59 10.77
CA GLY A 45 4.26 7.16 11.84
C GLY A 45 4.22 5.68 12.09
N LEU A 46 4.02 4.91 11.02
CA LEU A 46 3.93 3.47 11.16
C LEU A 46 5.30 2.84 11.12
N ASN A 47 5.40 1.69 11.75
CA ASN A 47 6.67 1.01 11.86
C ASN A 47 6.50 -0.40 11.36
N PHE A 48 6.91 -0.65 10.15
CA PHE A 48 6.85 -2.00 9.62
C PHE A 48 7.93 -2.16 8.56
N ASP A 49 8.28 -3.41 8.31
CA ASP A 49 9.27 -3.72 7.29
C ASP A 49 8.53 -4.07 6.02
N ILE A 50 9.08 -3.67 4.90
CA ILE A 50 8.47 -3.90 3.61
C ILE A 50 9.26 -4.94 2.87
N ASP A 51 8.57 -5.98 2.42
CA ASP A 51 9.17 -7.04 1.64
C ASP A 51 8.75 -6.88 0.20
N TYR A 52 9.70 -6.93 -0.70
CA TYR A 52 9.43 -6.82 -2.12
C TYR A 52 9.70 -8.17 -2.77
N ASP A 53 8.69 -8.72 -3.41
CA ASP A 53 8.82 -10.02 -4.02
C ASP A 53 8.20 -9.97 -5.40
N GLY A 54 9.00 -9.79 -6.40
CA GLY A 54 8.50 -9.67 -7.75
C GLY A 54 7.63 -8.44 -7.87
N ASN A 55 6.40 -8.65 -8.27
CA ASN A 55 5.49 -7.51 -8.37
C ASN A 55 4.52 -7.49 -7.20
N GLN A 56 4.93 -8.05 -6.07
CA GLN A 56 4.13 -8.01 -4.87
C GLN A 56 4.89 -7.33 -3.75
N ILE A 57 4.20 -6.50 -3.00
CA ILE A 57 4.77 -5.82 -1.86
C ILE A 57 4.02 -6.28 -0.63
N TYR A 58 4.76 -6.72 0.38
CA TYR A 58 4.14 -7.31 1.57
C TYR A 58 4.59 -6.59 2.82
N PHE A 59 3.66 -6.31 3.70
CA PHE A 59 3.99 -5.76 5.01
C PHE A 59 2.83 -6.07 5.94
N THR A 60 3.00 -5.82 7.23
CA THR A 60 1.99 -6.11 8.22
C THR A 60 1.67 -4.88 9.05
N LEU A 61 0.44 -4.83 9.54
CA LEU A 61 0.02 -3.80 10.47
C LEU A 61 -0.65 -4.47 11.65
N ASP A 62 -0.62 -3.82 12.80
CA ASP A 62 -1.17 -4.41 14.01
C ASP A 62 -2.61 -3.99 14.29
N ASP A 63 -3.12 -3.04 13.54
CA ASP A 63 -4.41 -2.46 13.86
C ASP A 63 -5.19 -2.26 12.58
N PHE A 64 -6.42 -2.72 12.56
CA PHE A 64 -7.25 -2.59 11.38
C PHE A 64 -7.50 -1.13 11.03
N ASN A 65 -7.57 -0.28 12.02
CA ASN A 65 -7.75 1.15 11.76
C ASN A 65 -6.54 1.73 11.06
N GLU A 66 -5.35 1.27 11.43
CA GLU A 66 -4.15 1.70 10.73
C GLU A 66 -4.18 1.28 9.28
N TYR A 67 -4.69 0.08 9.02
CA TYR A 67 -4.80 -0.38 7.66
C TYR A 67 -5.76 0.49 6.86
N LYS A 68 -6.89 0.86 7.46
CA LYS A 68 -7.87 1.68 6.77
C LYS A 68 -7.29 3.05 6.45
N GLU A 69 -6.59 3.64 7.40
CA GLU A 69 -5.97 4.92 7.16
C GLU A 69 -4.88 4.82 6.11
N PHE A 70 -4.09 3.77 6.19
CA PHE A 70 -3.02 3.57 5.24
C PHE A 70 -3.58 3.48 3.83
N LYS A 71 -4.63 2.68 3.66
CA LYS A 71 -5.22 2.48 2.35
C LYS A 71 -5.75 3.79 1.78
N GLU A 72 -6.42 4.57 2.61
CA GLU A 72 -6.98 5.82 2.17
C GLU A 72 -5.89 6.79 1.74
N TYR A 73 -4.85 6.92 2.56
CA TYR A 73 -3.76 7.82 2.24
C TYR A 73 -2.96 7.31 1.04
N PHE A 74 -2.83 6.01 0.93
CA PHE A 74 -2.11 5.44 -0.20
C PHE A 74 -2.76 5.85 -1.51
N TYR A 75 -4.07 5.69 -1.62
CA TYR A 75 -4.75 6.05 -2.86
C TYR A 75 -4.73 7.56 -3.09
N ARG A 76 -4.78 8.32 -2.02
CA ARG A 76 -4.73 9.75 -2.15
C ARG A 76 -3.42 10.24 -2.72
N TYR A 77 -2.32 9.71 -2.23
CA TYR A 77 -1.02 10.19 -2.67
C TYR A 77 -0.47 9.42 -3.87
N LEU A 78 -1.07 8.31 -4.20
CA LEU A 78 -0.61 7.55 -5.36
C LEU A 78 -0.70 8.40 -6.61
N CYS A 79 -1.74 9.16 -6.75
CA CYS A 79 -1.90 10.02 -7.92
C CYS A 79 -0.84 11.10 -7.97
N CYS A 80 -0.43 11.59 -6.82
CA CYS A 80 0.58 12.62 -6.78
C CYS A 80 1.90 12.12 -7.33
N PHE A 81 2.26 10.91 -6.96
CA PHE A 81 3.53 10.38 -7.45
C PHE A 81 3.43 9.98 -8.92
N ALA A 82 2.24 9.63 -9.37
CA ALA A 82 2.07 9.35 -10.77
C ALA A 82 2.28 10.61 -11.60
N LYS A 83 1.81 11.72 -11.09
CA LYS A 83 1.97 12.95 -11.80
C LYS A 83 3.40 13.34 -11.95
N GLU A 84 4.19 13.08 -10.95
CA GLU A 84 5.59 13.36 -11.04
C GLU A 84 6.22 12.61 -12.18
N ASN A 85 5.80 11.38 -12.34
CA ASN A 85 6.41 10.58 -13.38
C ASN A 85 6.01 11.02 -14.76
N LYS A 86 4.94 11.73 -14.85
CA LYS A 86 4.54 12.14 -16.12
C LYS A 86 5.36 13.17 -16.72
N LYS A 87 6.05 13.85 -16.09
CA LYS A 87 6.79 14.88 -16.61
C LYS A 87 7.65 14.61 -17.47
#